data_b797c5b550abb642c42d24a424c5a844
#
_entry.id   b797c5b550abb642c42d24a424c5a844
#
_cell.length_a   1.000
_cell.length_b   1.000
_cell.length_c   1.000
_cell.angle_alpha   90.00
_cell.angle_beta   90.00
_cell.angle_gamma   90.00
#
_symmetry.space_group_name_H-M   'P 1'
#
loop_
_entity.id
_entity.type
_entity.pdbx_description
1 polymer ?
#
loop_
_entity_poly.entity_id
_entity_poly.type
_entity_poly.pdbx_seq_one_letter_code
_entity_poly.pdbx_strand_id
1 'polypeptide(L)'
;MTERSKEQGRGGDGIGSQAFLLFARVGAWLIVPLYVAGICTTHLLERSAGLPNEHPFEDVVLWVGFGAFAVVGALLVMKRPANLIGWIMATVALMVAIFPAGGTYAAYVMATRGQPGAIAVFGAWTQNWYWYVLLALATVYLPLLFPNGRLLTRRWLPVAILPGIASLVVAVLGALADTLFVEGAGKIDNPIGIEGLSFVEDLPMFVVLDGLLGVGIVGAVASVVVRYRRSGGIEREQMKWFVYAAALLLAAPLGDSLPEIFSNVLFGVVLIALPTAIGIAVLRHHLHDIRCPHQPHPRLRLPHGHTSSPLRRGHRPVAEAVRLTHG
;
A
#
# COMPACT_ATOMS: atom_id res chain seq x y z
N MET A 1 11.12 -17.82 43.99
CA MET A 1 9.81 -17.36 43.45
C MET A 1 9.97 -16.56 42.14
N THR A 2 11.02 -16.75 41.36
CA THR A 2 11.45 -15.89 40.24
C THR A 2 11.59 -16.59 38.87
N GLU A 3 11.47 -17.92 38.78
CA GLU A 3 11.54 -18.61 37.47
C GLU A 3 10.16 -18.89 36.84
N ARG A 4 9.13 -19.19 37.65
CA ARG A 4 7.75 -19.40 37.13
C ARG A 4 7.11 -18.16 36.48
N SER A 5 7.54 -16.95 36.85
CA SER A 5 7.01 -15.71 36.29
C SER A 5 7.58 -15.40 34.90
N LYS A 6 8.73 -15.95 34.51
CA LYS A 6 9.35 -15.80 33.20
C LYS A 6 8.83 -16.78 32.13
N GLU A 7 8.33 -17.94 32.57
CA GLU A 7 7.73 -18.92 31.63
C GLU A 7 6.30 -18.56 31.22
N GLN A 8 5.52 -17.93 32.12
CA GLN A 8 4.17 -17.46 31.78
C GLN A 8 4.14 -16.27 30.80
N GLY A 9 5.18 -15.42 30.78
CA GLY A 9 5.28 -14.32 29.81
C GLY A 9 5.61 -14.78 28.39
N ARG A 10 6.30 -15.90 28.22
CA ARG A 10 6.68 -16.44 26.89
C ARG A 10 5.56 -17.20 26.18
N GLY A 11 4.58 -17.71 26.88
CA GLY A 11 3.45 -18.43 26.33
C GLY A 11 2.39 -17.51 25.68
N GLY A 12 2.20 -16.31 26.24
CA GLY A 12 1.22 -15.33 25.74
C GLY A 12 1.59 -14.71 24.39
N ASP A 13 2.87 -14.40 24.20
CA ASP A 13 3.37 -13.80 22.96
C ASP A 13 3.33 -14.77 21.77
N GLY A 14 3.44 -16.06 22.01
CA GLY A 14 3.38 -17.10 20.99
C GLY A 14 1.96 -17.31 20.43
N ILE A 15 0.95 -17.28 21.28
CA ILE A 15 -0.46 -17.51 20.89
C ILE A 15 -0.97 -16.31 20.09
N GLY A 16 -0.68 -15.08 20.50
CA GLY A 16 -1.05 -13.86 19.76
C GLY A 16 -0.40 -13.80 18.37
N SER A 17 0.85 -14.22 18.26
CA SER A 17 1.55 -14.29 16.98
C SER A 17 0.97 -15.33 16.02
N GLN A 18 0.60 -16.52 16.52
CA GLN A 18 -0.01 -17.57 15.71
C GLN A 18 -1.43 -17.21 15.26
N ALA A 19 -2.24 -16.62 16.15
CA ALA A 19 -3.58 -16.13 15.80
C ALA A 19 -3.52 -15.04 14.74
N PHE A 20 -2.59 -14.09 14.85
CA PHE A 20 -2.39 -13.06 13.83
C PHE A 20 -1.99 -13.65 12.46
N LEU A 21 -1.08 -14.63 12.44
CA LEU A 21 -0.66 -15.29 11.19
C LEU A 21 -1.82 -16.07 10.54
N LEU A 22 -2.65 -16.72 11.33
CA LEU A 22 -3.83 -17.43 10.84
C LEU A 22 -4.84 -16.44 10.26
N PHE A 23 -5.15 -15.37 10.99
CA PHE A 23 -6.03 -14.29 10.53
C PHE A 23 -5.53 -13.69 9.22
N ALA A 24 -4.24 -13.37 9.12
CA ALA A 24 -3.64 -12.81 7.92
C ALA A 24 -3.75 -13.77 6.72
N ARG A 25 -3.53 -15.07 6.92
CA ARG A 25 -3.68 -16.09 5.87
C ARG A 25 -5.13 -16.23 5.41
N VAL A 26 -6.06 -16.36 6.33
CA VAL A 26 -7.49 -16.47 5.99
C VAL A 26 -7.96 -15.19 5.30
N GLY A 27 -7.61 -14.01 5.83
CA GLY A 27 -7.92 -12.73 5.22
C GLY A 27 -7.38 -12.61 3.79
N ALA A 28 -6.12 -13.03 3.58
CA ALA A 28 -5.51 -13.02 2.25
C ALA A 28 -6.25 -13.89 1.23
N TRP A 29 -6.73 -15.07 1.64
CA TRP A 29 -7.53 -15.95 0.78
C TRP A 29 -8.90 -15.34 0.41
N LEU A 30 -9.45 -14.47 1.26
CA LEU A 30 -10.75 -13.84 1.03
C LEU A 30 -10.67 -12.58 0.18
N ILE A 31 -9.51 -11.89 0.09
CA ILE A 31 -9.38 -10.62 -0.63
C ILE A 31 -9.82 -10.74 -2.09
N VAL A 32 -9.29 -11.70 -2.83
CA VAL A 32 -9.58 -11.85 -4.27
C VAL A 32 -11.03 -12.29 -4.51
N PRO A 33 -11.58 -13.32 -3.83
CA PRO A 33 -12.99 -13.66 -3.96
C PRO A 33 -13.94 -12.51 -3.61
N LEU A 34 -13.66 -11.74 -2.55
CA LEU A 34 -14.49 -10.59 -2.17
C LEU A 34 -14.40 -9.47 -3.22
N TYR A 35 -13.21 -9.24 -3.77
CA TYR A 35 -13.04 -8.29 -4.86
C TYR A 35 -13.90 -8.69 -6.07
N VAL A 36 -13.80 -9.92 -6.53
CA VAL A 36 -14.58 -10.42 -7.67
C VAL A 36 -16.07 -10.37 -7.37
N ALA A 37 -16.49 -10.78 -6.17
CA ALA A 37 -17.90 -10.73 -5.77
C ALA A 37 -18.46 -9.30 -5.79
N GLY A 38 -17.69 -8.30 -5.32
CA GLY A 38 -18.08 -6.90 -5.36
C GLY A 38 -18.30 -6.41 -6.78
N ILE A 39 -17.33 -6.63 -7.68
CA ILE A 39 -17.43 -6.25 -9.11
C ILE A 39 -18.63 -6.96 -9.78
N CYS A 40 -18.79 -8.25 -9.56
CA CYS A 40 -19.93 -8.98 -10.10
C CYS A 40 -21.27 -8.42 -9.57
N THR A 41 -21.32 -8.04 -8.30
CA THR A 41 -22.54 -7.45 -7.69
C THR A 41 -22.87 -6.11 -8.35
N THR A 42 -21.89 -5.21 -8.50
CA THR A 42 -22.08 -3.94 -9.19
C THR A 42 -22.67 -4.16 -10.58
N HIS A 43 -22.03 -4.99 -11.39
CA HIS A 43 -22.46 -5.25 -12.76
C HIS A 43 -23.86 -5.92 -12.87
N LEU A 44 -24.17 -6.84 -11.95
CA LEU A 44 -25.51 -7.46 -11.90
C LEU A 44 -26.59 -6.45 -11.51
N LEU A 45 -26.33 -5.55 -10.58
CA LEU A 45 -27.25 -4.50 -10.16
C LEU A 45 -27.50 -3.49 -11.27
N GLU A 46 -26.47 -3.02 -11.97
CA GLU A 46 -26.57 -2.14 -13.13
C GLU A 46 -27.47 -2.74 -14.20
N ARG A 47 -27.22 -3.98 -14.60
CA ARG A 47 -28.05 -4.69 -15.57
C ARG A 47 -29.51 -4.86 -15.11
N SER A 48 -29.71 -5.19 -13.82
CA SER A 48 -31.04 -5.42 -13.25
C SER A 48 -31.85 -4.13 -13.15
N ALA A 49 -31.18 -2.98 -13.00
CA ALA A 49 -31.80 -1.66 -12.96
C ALA A 49 -32.02 -1.07 -14.35
N GLY A 50 -31.49 -1.69 -15.41
CA GLY A 50 -31.49 -1.10 -16.75
C GLY A 50 -30.65 0.17 -16.85
N LEU A 51 -29.66 0.35 -15.97
CA LEU A 51 -28.78 1.50 -15.98
C LEU A 51 -27.85 1.40 -17.20
N PRO A 52 -27.72 2.45 -18.01
CA PRO A 52 -26.79 2.44 -19.13
C PRO A 52 -25.35 2.40 -18.61
N ASN A 53 -24.54 1.53 -19.18
CA ASN A 53 -23.10 1.60 -18.97
C ASN A 53 -22.52 2.50 -20.08
N GLU A 54 -22.22 3.74 -19.73
CA GLU A 54 -21.72 4.74 -20.68
C GLU A 54 -20.23 4.54 -20.98
N HIS A 55 -19.46 3.90 -20.07
CA HIS A 55 -18.02 3.78 -20.14
C HIS A 55 -17.49 2.34 -19.94
N PRO A 56 -17.96 1.34 -20.70
CA PRO A 56 -17.62 -0.06 -20.46
C PRO A 56 -16.12 -0.39 -20.56
N PHE A 57 -15.38 0.37 -21.36
CA PHE A 57 -13.93 0.21 -21.49
C PHE A 57 -13.21 0.68 -20.22
N GLU A 58 -13.62 1.81 -19.68
CA GLU A 58 -13.05 2.38 -18.45
C GLU A 58 -13.26 1.44 -17.27
N ASP A 59 -14.45 0.89 -17.13
CA ASP A 59 -14.77 -0.08 -16.10
C ASP A 59 -13.85 -1.30 -16.15
N VAL A 60 -13.64 -1.86 -17.33
CA VAL A 60 -12.73 -3.01 -17.50
C VAL A 60 -11.31 -2.63 -17.10
N VAL A 61 -10.84 -1.44 -17.48
CA VAL A 61 -9.52 -0.93 -17.09
C VAL A 61 -9.39 -0.79 -15.58
N LEU A 62 -10.41 -0.21 -14.93
CA LEU A 62 -10.48 -0.08 -13.47
C LEU A 62 -10.48 -1.44 -12.78
N TRP A 63 -11.33 -2.37 -13.24
CA TRP A 63 -11.44 -3.71 -12.64
C TRP A 63 -10.14 -4.50 -12.76
N VAL A 64 -9.49 -4.46 -13.93
CA VAL A 64 -8.20 -5.13 -14.12
C VAL A 64 -7.11 -4.49 -13.27
N GLY A 65 -7.07 -3.16 -13.24
CA GLY A 65 -6.06 -2.40 -12.48
C GLY A 65 -6.17 -2.65 -10.98
N PHE A 66 -7.35 -2.46 -10.40
CA PHE A 66 -7.57 -2.74 -8.98
C PHE A 66 -7.58 -4.23 -8.64
N GLY A 67 -7.90 -5.10 -9.62
CA GLY A 67 -7.69 -6.54 -9.50
C GLY A 67 -6.23 -6.91 -9.27
N ALA A 68 -5.30 -6.20 -9.91
CA ALA A 68 -3.87 -6.36 -9.63
C ALA A 68 -3.51 -5.97 -8.19
N PHE A 69 -4.14 -4.93 -7.60
CA PHE A 69 -4.01 -4.62 -6.18
C PHE A 69 -4.53 -5.74 -5.29
N ALA A 70 -5.67 -6.36 -5.63
CA ALA A 70 -6.23 -7.49 -4.89
C ALA A 70 -5.28 -8.68 -4.87
N VAL A 71 -4.78 -9.09 -6.04
CA VAL A 71 -3.91 -10.26 -6.18
C VAL A 71 -2.55 -10.04 -5.49
N VAL A 72 -1.89 -8.90 -5.78
CA VAL A 72 -0.58 -8.60 -5.20
C VAL A 72 -0.70 -8.34 -3.70
N GLY A 73 -1.75 -7.63 -3.27
CA GLY A 73 -2.05 -7.40 -1.85
C GLY A 73 -2.25 -8.71 -1.09
N ALA A 74 -3.06 -9.63 -1.61
CA ALA A 74 -3.26 -10.96 -1.03
C ALA A 74 -1.96 -11.76 -0.93
N LEU A 75 -1.15 -11.78 -1.98
CA LEU A 75 0.15 -12.46 -1.99
C LEU A 75 1.12 -11.86 -0.95
N LEU A 76 1.12 -10.54 -0.80
CA LEU A 76 1.96 -9.86 0.19
C LEU A 76 1.52 -10.15 1.61
N VAL A 77 0.22 -10.08 1.90
CA VAL A 77 -0.33 -10.41 3.22
C VAL A 77 -0.04 -11.88 3.59
N MET A 78 -0.17 -12.81 2.62
CA MET A 78 0.18 -14.22 2.87
C MET A 78 1.65 -14.43 3.18
N LYS A 79 2.54 -13.78 2.43
CA LYS A 79 3.98 -14.01 2.54
C LYS A 79 4.65 -13.16 3.61
N ARG A 80 4.16 -11.94 3.84
CA ARG A 80 4.72 -10.95 4.76
C ARG A 80 3.63 -10.20 5.52
N PRO A 81 2.89 -10.85 6.42
CA PRO A 81 1.74 -10.25 7.10
C PRO A 81 2.10 -9.03 7.96
N ALA A 82 3.34 -8.89 8.39
CA ALA A 82 3.84 -7.71 9.10
C ALA A 82 4.12 -6.50 8.18
N ASN A 83 4.10 -6.68 6.86
CA ASN A 83 4.33 -5.58 5.93
C ASN A 83 3.03 -4.84 5.63
N LEU A 84 2.98 -3.55 5.99
CA LEU A 84 1.82 -2.69 5.82
C LEU A 84 1.39 -2.53 4.34
N ILE A 85 2.33 -2.65 3.39
CA ILE A 85 2.05 -2.48 1.96
C ILE A 85 1.01 -3.47 1.45
N GLY A 86 1.11 -4.74 1.86
CA GLY A 86 0.12 -5.75 1.48
C GLY A 86 -1.28 -5.40 1.98
N TRP A 87 -1.40 -4.90 3.20
CA TRP A 87 -2.67 -4.47 3.79
C TRP A 87 -3.23 -3.22 3.11
N ILE A 88 -2.40 -2.22 2.78
CA ILE A 88 -2.83 -1.04 2.02
C ILE A 88 -3.40 -1.47 0.67
N MET A 89 -2.69 -2.32 -0.07
CA MET A 89 -3.15 -2.80 -1.37
C MET A 89 -4.46 -3.59 -1.27
N ALA A 90 -4.58 -4.46 -0.28
CA ALA A 90 -5.80 -5.20 0.00
C ALA A 90 -6.98 -4.27 0.33
N THR A 91 -6.74 -3.25 1.18
CA THR A 91 -7.74 -2.25 1.55
C THR A 91 -8.20 -1.46 0.32
N VAL A 92 -7.28 -0.97 -0.52
CA VAL A 92 -7.60 -0.25 -1.76
C VAL A 92 -8.48 -1.12 -2.67
N ALA A 93 -8.12 -2.38 -2.90
CA ALA A 93 -8.90 -3.30 -3.73
C ALA A 93 -10.30 -3.55 -3.17
N LEU A 94 -10.43 -3.77 -1.87
CA LEU A 94 -11.72 -4.01 -1.22
C LEU A 94 -12.60 -2.75 -1.18
N MET A 95 -12.00 -1.57 -1.04
CA MET A 95 -12.76 -0.31 -1.12
C MET A 95 -13.40 -0.16 -2.49
N VAL A 96 -12.68 -0.43 -3.58
CA VAL A 96 -13.21 -0.37 -4.96
C VAL A 96 -14.27 -1.45 -5.21
N ALA A 97 -14.19 -2.59 -4.55
CA ALA A 97 -15.17 -3.66 -4.73
C ALA A 97 -16.48 -3.39 -3.95
N ILE A 98 -16.38 -2.87 -2.73
CA ILE A 98 -17.51 -2.81 -1.79
C ILE A 98 -18.29 -1.49 -1.93
N PHE A 99 -17.60 -0.36 -2.00
CA PHE A 99 -18.27 0.94 -1.95
C PHE A 99 -19.02 1.29 -3.24
N PRO A 100 -18.49 1.07 -4.45
CA PRO A 100 -19.28 1.19 -5.67
C PRO A 100 -20.48 0.26 -5.71
N ALA A 101 -20.33 -1.00 -5.26
CA ALA A 101 -21.46 -1.92 -5.18
C ALA A 101 -22.59 -1.39 -4.28
N GLY A 102 -22.24 -0.70 -3.18
CA GLY A 102 -23.20 -0.01 -2.30
C GLY A 102 -23.92 1.13 -3.00
N GLY A 103 -23.20 1.98 -3.74
CA GLY A 103 -23.77 3.09 -4.52
C GLY A 103 -24.65 2.59 -5.65
N THR A 104 -24.20 1.59 -6.41
CA THR A 104 -25.01 0.96 -7.46
C THR A 104 -26.28 0.29 -6.90
N TYR A 105 -26.20 -0.28 -5.68
CA TYR A 105 -27.40 -0.77 -5.00
C TYR A 105 -28.38 0.35 -4.69
N ALA A 106 -27.91 1.53 -4.27
CA ALA A 106 -28.77 2.69 -4.08
C ALA A 106 -29.44 3.12 -5.38
N ALA A 107 -28.70 3.21 -6.49
CA ALA A 107 -29.24 3.50 -7.83
C ALA A 107 -30.28 2.47 -8.25
N TYR A 108 -30.02 1.18 -8.06
CA TYR A 108 -30.97 0.09 -8.32
C TYR A 108 -32.29 0.27 -7.52
N VAL A 109 -32.19 0.55 -6.22
CA VAL A 109 -33.38 0.74 -5.38
C VAL A 109 -34.16 1.97 -5.82
N MET A 110 -33.52 3.07 -6.15
CA MET A 110 -34.19 4.27 -6.66
C MET A 110 -34.87 4.02 -7.99
N ALA A 111 -34.25 3.32 -8.92
CA ALA A 111 -34.82 2.98 -10.23
C ALA A 111 -36.04 2.04 -10.11
N THR A 112 -36.02 1.09 -9.15
CA THR A 112 -37.05 0.05 -9.04
C THR A 112 -38.13 0.36 -8.04
N ARG A 113 -37.82 1.07 -6.95
CA ARG A 113 -38.78 1.33 -5.82
C ARG A 113 -39.10 2.81 -5.62
N GLY A 114 -38.36 3.72 -6.26
CA GLY A 114 -38.56 5.17 -6.18
C GLY A 114 -38.10 5.82 -4.89
N GLN A 115 -37.92 5.09 -3.79
CA GLN A 115 -37.47 5.61 -2.51
C GLN A 115 -36.38 4.71 -1.90
N PRO A 116 -35.24 5.27 -1.45
CA PRO A 116 -34.16 4.52 -0.87
C PRO A 116 -34.48 4.12 0.57
N GLY A 117 -34.29 2.83 0.90
CA GLY A 117 -34.28 2.37 2.29
C GLY A 117 -32.90 2.58 2.95
N ALA A 118 -32.80 2.34 4.26
CA ALA A 118 -31.60 2.60 5.05
C ALA A 118 -30.30 1.98 4.48
N ILE A 119 -30.36 0.78 3.91
CA ILE A 119 -29.20 0.10 3.32
C ILE A 119 -28.75 0.83 2.03
N ALA A 120 -29.69 1.29 1.21
CA ALA A 120 -29.40 2.07 0.01
C ALA A 120 -28.78 3.42 0.35
N VAL A 121 -29.35 4.12 1.34
CA VAL A 121 -28.77 5.38 1.86
C VAL A 121 -27.35 5.16 2.40
N PHE A 122 -27.13 4.09 3.15
CA PHE A 122 -25.77 3.75 3.64
C PHE A 122 -24.79 3.47 2.48
N GLY A 123 -25.24 2.75 1.45
CA GLY A 123 -24.42 2.50 0.24
C GLY A 123 -24.05 3.81 -0.48
N ALA A 124 -25.01 4.70 -0.72
CA ALA A 124 -24.78 6.02 -1.28
C ALA A 124 -23.85 6.84 -0.40
N TRP A 125 -24.06 6.83 0.92
CA TRP A 125 -23.21 7.55 1.88
C TRP A 125 -21.76 7.11 1.80
N THR A 126 -21.48 5.80 1.76
CA THR A 126 -20.10 5.32 1.67
C THR A 126 -19.42 5.75 0.37
N GLN A 127 -20.14 5.82 -0.74
CA GLN A 127 -19.62 6.22 -2.04
C GLN A 127 -19.20 7.68 -2.09
N ASN A 128 -19.85 8.57 -1.32
CA ASN A 128 -19.58 10.00 -1.36
C ASN A 128 -18.25 10.42 -0.73
N TRP A 129 -17.57 9.58 0.06
CA TRP A 129 -16.34 9.97 0.75
C TRP A 129 -15.14 9.03 0.52
N TYR A 130 -15.36 7.77 0.11
CA TYR A 130 -14.29 6.77 0.08
C TYR A 130 -13.16 7.09 -0.90
N TRP A 131 -13.47 7.79 -1.99
CA TRP A 131 -12.54 8.03 -3.08
C TRP A 131 -11.28 8.77 -2.65
N TYR A 132 -11.42 9.80 -1.82
CA TYR A 132 -10.27 10.58 -1.33
C TYR A 132 -9.34 9.75 -0.44
N VAL A 133 -9.91 8.91 0.41
CA VAL A 133 -9.14 7.98 1.25
C VAL A 133 -8.42 6.95 0.37
N LEU A 134 -9.09 6.42 -0.63
CA LEU A 134 -8.52 5.49 -1.59
C LEU A 134 -7.36 6.10 -2.36
N LEU A 135 -7.53 7.32 -2.89
CA LEU A 135 -6.47 8.04 -3.61
C LEU A 135 -5.25 8.27 -2.71
N ALA A 136 -5.44 8.74 -1.48
CA ALA A 136 -4.33 8.93 -0.55
C ALA A 136 -3.58 7.61 -0.29
N LEU A 137 -4.31 6.51 -0.05
CA LEU A 137 -3.70 5.19 0.17
C LEU A 137 -2.91 4.72 -1.04
N ALA A 138 -3.48 4.80 -2.23
CA ALA A 138 -2.88 4.27 -3.45
C ALA A 138 -1.74 5.14 -3.98
N THR A 139 -1.88 6.47 -3.97
CA THR A 139 -0.96 7.38 -4.66
C THR A 139 0.09 8.02 -3.75
N VAL A 140 -0.21 8.18 -2.45
CA VAL A 140 0.71 8.77 -1.48
C VAL A 140 1.32 7.71 -0.58
N TYR A 141 0.49 6.99 0.19
CA TYR A 141 1.02 6.10 1.22
C TYR A 141 1.73 4.88 0.66
N LEU A 142 1.21 4.30 -0.42
CA LEU A 142 1.83 3.13 -1.02
C LEU A 142 3.26 3.43 -1.52
N PRO A 143 3.53 4.46 -2.35
CA PRO A 143 4.88 4.81 -2.76
C PRO A 143 5.75 5.30 -1.60
N LEU A 144 5.19 6.08 -0.67
CA LEU A 144 5.93 6.66 0.45
C LEU A 144 6.48 5.58 1.41
N LEU A 145 5.73 4.50 1.61
CA LEU A 145 6.07 3.42 2.54
C LEU A 145 6.83 2.25 1.88
N PHE A 146 6.85 2.19 0.55
CA PHE A 146 7.55 1.11 -0.18
C PHE A 146 9.07 1.16 0.04
N PRO A 147 9.79 0.01 0.15
CA PRO A 147 9.29 -1.39 0.12
C PRO A 147 8.97 -1.98 1.50
N ASN A 148 9.37 -1.33 2.59
CA ASN A 148 9.43 -1.94 3.93
C ASN A 148 8.26 -1.55 4.84
N GLY A 149 7.26 -0.82 4.34
CA GLY A 149 6.13 -0.33 5.13
C GLY A 149 6.51 0.77 6.13
N ARG A 150 7.65 1.46 5.93
CA ARG A 150 8.16 2.50 6.84
C ARG A 150 8.63 3.72 6.07
N LEU A 151 8.50 4.89 6.71
CA LEU A 151 9.06 6.14 6.18
C LEU A 151 10.58 6.05 6.08
N LEU A 152 11.15 6.69 5.05
CA LEU A 152 12.60 6.73 4.83
C LEU A 152 13.33 7.40 6.01
N THR A 153 12.83 8.53 6.48
CA THR A 153 13.31 9.24 7.67
C THR A 153 12.14 10.05 8.27
N ARG A 154 12.29 10.55 9.50
CA ARG A 154 11.28 11.42 10.14
C ARG A 154 11.02 12.72 9.36
N ARG A 155 11.95 13.16 8.49
CA ARG A 155 11.76 14.35 7.64
C ARG A 155 10.64 14.19 6.61
N TRP A 156 10.23 12.97 6.30
CA TRP A 156 9.13 12.66 5.39
C TRP A 156 7.76 12.61 6.09
N LEU A 157 7.74 12.86 7.41
CA LEU A 157 6.51 12.85 8.19
C LEU A 157 5.48 13.90 7.69
N PRO A 158 5.86 15.14 7.33
CA PRO A 158 4.89 16.09 6.77
C PRO A 158 4.25 15.60 5.46
N VAL A 159 5.01 14.92 4.59
CA VAL A 159 4.51 14.32 3.34
C VAL A 159 3.50 13.19 3.62
N ALA A 160 3.56 12.54 4.78
CA ALA A 160 2.58 11.55 5.18
C ALA A 160 1.35 12.19 5.86
N ILE A 161 1.57 13.19 6.71
CA ILE A 161 0.52 13.78 7.56
C ILE A 161 -0.38 14.74 6.77
N LEU A 162 0.19 15.67 6.00
CA LEU A 162 -0.60 16.72 5.34
C LEU A 162 -1.62 16.16 4.34
N PRO A 163 -1.25 15.28 3.39
CA PRO A 163 -2.23 14.68 2.49
C PRO A 163 -3.25 13.79 3.23
N GLY A 164 -2.81 13.11 4.30
CA GLY A 164 -3.70 12.31 5.12
C GLY A 164 -4.77 13.13 5.82
N ILE A 165 -4.38 14.27 6.41
CA ILE A 165 -5.33 15.20 7.01
C ILE A 165 -6.25 15.79 5.93
N ALA A 166 -5.70 16.22 4.79
CA ALA A 166 -6.50 16.74 3.68
C ALA A 166 -7.56 15.74 3.22
N SER A 167 -7.15 14.50 2.94
CA SER A 167 -8.07 13.43 2.52
C SER A 167 -9.11 13.10 3.59
N LEU A 168 -8.72 13.12 4.88
CA LEU A 168 -9.66 12.91 5.98
C LEU A 168 -10.69 14.06 6.09
N VAL A 169 -10.24 15.30 5.96
CA VAL A 169 -11.13 16.46 5.98
C VAL A 169 -12.15 16.38 4.85
N VAL A 170 -11.70 16.12 3.60
CA VAL A 170 -12.61 15.98 2.46
C VAL A 170 -13.56 14.80 2.65
N ALA A 171 -13.07 13.66 3.14
CA ALA A 171 -13.91 12.52 3.44
C ALA A 171 -14.99 12.83 4.50
N VAL A 172 -14.63 13.57 5.56
CA VAL A 172 -15.59 14.00 6.59
C VAL A 172 -16.62 14.98 6.02
N LEU A 173 -16.20 15.94 5.21
CA LEU A 173 -17.10 16.89 4.55
C LEU A 173 -18.06 16.16 3.61
N GLY A 174 -17.57 15.23 2.78
CA GLY A 174 -18.41 14.41 1.91
C GLY A 174 -19.38 13.49 2.67
N ALA A 175 -18.94 12.94 3.82
CA ALA A 175 -19.80 12.14 4.68
C ALA A 175 -20.90 12.93 5.39
N LEU A 176 -20.68 14.22 5.65
CA LEU A 176 -21.61 15.12 6.32
C LEU A 176 -22.35 16.08 5.35
N ALA A 177 -22.14 15.96 4.04
CA ALA A 177 -22.87 16.71 3.05
C ALA A 177 -24.39 16.49 3.20
N ASP A 178 -25.18 17.54 3.01
CA ASP A 178 -26.66 17.48 3.16
C ASP A 178 -27.32 16.53 2.15
N THR A 179 -26.72 16.39 0.98
CA THR A 179 -27.19 15.47 -0.07
C THR A 179 -26.10 14.48 -0.46
N LEU A 180 -26.50 13.27 -0.83
CA LEU A 180 -25.63 12.21 -1.33
C LEU A 180 -25.84 12.06 -2.83
N PHE A 181 -24.79 12.08 -3.58
CA PHE A 181 -24.83 11.81 -5.02
C PHE A 181 -24.92 10.30 -5.27
N VAL A 182 -25.87 9.90 -6.12
CA VAL A 182 -26.05 8.52 -6.56
C VAL A 182 -25.95 8.51 -8.09
N GLU A 183 -24.89 7.90 -8.59
CA GLU A 183 -24.63 7.80 -10.02
C GLU A 183 -25.81 7.13 -10.76
N GLY A 184 -26.26 7.77 -11.85
CA GLY A 184 -27.41 7.28 -12.62
C GLY A 184 -28.79 7.49 -11.98
N ALA A 185 -28.89 8.02 -10.74
CA ALA A 185 -30.15 8.19 -10.02
C ALA A 185 -30.35 9.59 -9.40
N GLY A 186 -29.30 10.43 -9.40
CA GLY A 186 -29.38 11.81 -8.90
C GLY A 186 -28.96 11.96 -7.44
N LYS A 187 -29.64 12.83 -6.69
CA LYS A 187 -29.30 13.14 -5.29
C LYS A 187 -30.39 12.61 -4.35
N ILE A 188 -29.97 12.18 -3.17
CA ILE A 188 -30.84 11.80 -2.06
C ILE A 188 -30.43 12.55 -0.80
N ASP A 189 -31.36 12.74 0.13
CA ASP A 189 -31.08 13.39 1.40
C ASP A 189 -30.16 12.53 2.27
N ASN A 190 -29.20 13.17 2.92
CA ASN A 190 -28.31 12.51 3.87
C ASN A 190 -28.91 12.63 5.29
N PRO A 191 -29.29 11.52 5.94
CA PRO A 191 -29.94 11.57 7.25
C PRO A 191 -29.03 12.10 8.39
N ILE A 192 -27.72 12.11 8.18
CA ILE A 192 -26.71 12.67 9.10
C ILE A 192 -26.05 13.94 8.54
N GLY A 193 -26.57 14.42 7.40
CA GLY A 193 -26.04 15.60 6.72
C GLY A 193 -26.30 16.88 7.51
N ILE A 194 -25.41 17.84 7.35
CA ILE A 194 -25.53 19.18 7.91
C ILE A 194 -26.08 20.08 6.81
N GLU A 195 -27.26 20.68 7.05
CA GLU A 195 -27.93 21.57 6.11
C GLU A 195 -27.00 22.68 5.60
N GLY A 196 -26.93 22.82 4.30
CA GLY A 196 -26.09 23.80 3.63
C GLY A 196 -24.60 23.42 3.51
N LEU A 197 -24.17 22.24 3.95
CA LEU A 197 -22.74 21.86 3.87
C LEU A 197 -22.30 21.53 2.44
N SER A 198 -23.23 21.18 1.54
CA SER A 198 -22.89 20.87 0.11
C SER A 198 -22.27 22.07 -0.62
N PHE A 199 -22.51 23.32 -0.19
CA PHE A 199 -21.85 24.50 -0.78
C PHE A 199 -20.33 24.50 -0.57
N VAL A 200 -19.83 23.69 0.37
CA VAL A 200 -18.38 23.60 0.68
C VAL A 200 -17.60 23.05 -0.51
N GLU A 201 -18.23 22.25 -1.39
CA GLU A 201 -17.62 21.72 -2.61
C GLU A 201 -17.19 22.85 -3.57
N ASP A 202 -17.91 23.98 -3.57
CA ASP A 202 -17.62 25.15 -4.40
C ASP A 202 -16.55 26.08 -3.81
N LEU A 203 -16.05 25.78 -2.60
CA LEU A 203 -15.10 26.64 -1.92
C LEU A 203 -13.66 26.48 -2.43
N PRO A 204 -12.86 27.56 -2.44
CA PRO A 204 -11.42 27.51 -2.74
C PRO A 204 -10.65 26.51 -1.84
N MET A 205 -11.24 26.14 -0.70
CA MET A 205 -10.66 25.17 0.24
C MET A 205 -10.46 23.78 -0.40
N PHE A 206 -11.38 23.34 -1.27
CA PHE A 206 -11.21 22.07 -2.00
C PHE A 206 -9.98 22.11 -2.90
N VAL A 207 -9.74 23.22 -3.60
CA VAL A 207 -8.51 23.42 -4.38
C VAL A 207 -7.25 23.29 -3.52
N VAL A 208 -7.30 23.82 -2.28
CA VAL A 208 -6.19 23.69 -1.33
C VAL A 208 -5.99 22.23 -0.87
N LEU A 209 -7.10 21.54 -0.57
CA LEU A 209 -7.04 20.14 -0.11
C LEU A 209 -6.55 19.20 -1.23
N ASP A 210 -7.01 19.40 -2.47
CA ASP A 210 -6.52 18.69 -3.65
C ASP A 210 -5.06 19.03 -3.93
N GLY A 211 -4.68 20.29 -3.79
CA GLY A 211 -3.30 20.73 -3.88
C GLY A 211 -2.38 20.06 -2.85
N LEU A 212 -2.85 19.86 -1.61
CA LEU A 212 -2.11 19.13 -0.58
C LEU A 212 -1.96 17.65 -0.91
N LEU A 213 -2.98 17.03 -1.51
CA LEU A 213 -2.88 15.65 -2.02
C LEU A 213 -1.85 15.58 -3.15
N GLY A 214 -1.89 16.52 -4.11
CA GLY A 214 -0.91 16.64 -5.19
C GLY A 214 0.53 16.81 -4.68
N VAL A 215 0.75 17.69 -3.71
CA VAL A 215 2.05 17.85 -3.04
C VAL A 215 2.47 16.54 -2.37
N GLY A 216 1.54 15.80 -1.78
CA GLY A 216 1.76 14.48 -1.21
C GLY A 216 2.23 13.47 -2.25
N ILE A 217 1.62 13.43 -3.42
CA ILE A 217 2.02 12.55 -4.54
C ILE A 217 3.43 12.89 -5.01
N VAL A 218 3.72 14.18 -5.25
CA VAL A 218 5.07 14.63 -5.64
C VAL A 218 6.11 14.25 -4.58
N GLY A 219 5.78 14.48 -3.31
CA GLY A 219 6.64 14.09 -2.19
C GLY A 219 6.85 12.59 -2.10
N ALA A 220 5.80 11.77 -2.28
CA ALA A 220 5.90 10.33 -2.27
C ALA A 220 6.82 9.82 -3.41
N VAL A 221 6.67 10.34 -4.62
CA VAL A 221 7.55 10.03 -5.76
C VAL A 221 8.99 10.48 -5.48
N ALA A 222 9.19 11.67 -4.93
CA ALA A 222 10.52 12.13 -4.53
C ALA A 222 11.17 11.18 -3.49
N SER A 223 10.39 10.68 -2.52
CA SER A 223 10.85 9.67 -1.56
C SER A 223 11.35 8.40 -2.25
N VAL A 224 10.62 7.92 -3.25
CA VAL A 224 11.00 6.75 -4.05
C VAL A 224 12.31 7.00 -4.79
N VAL A 225 12.47 8.15 -5.43
CA VAL A 225 13.72 8.55 -6.13
C VAL A 225 14.90 8.62 -5.16
N VAL A 226 14.71 9.20 -3.98
CA VAL A 226 15.78 9.27 -2.95
C VAL A 226 16.15 7.86 -2.48
N ARG A 227 15.18 6.97 -2.27
CA ARG A 227 15.46 5.56 -1.93
C ARG A 227 16.25 4.87 -3.03
N TYR A 228 15.84 5.02 -4.28
CA TYR A 228 16.52 4.47 -5.44
C TYR A 228 17.98 4.93 -5.52
N ARG A 229 18.23 6.23 -5.29
CA ARG A 229 19.59 6.78 -5.30
C ARG A 229 20.47 6.26 -4.17
N ARG A 230 19.86 5.87 -3.05
CA ARG A 230 20.58 5.31 -1.88
C ARG A 230 20.71 3.79 -1.93
N SER A 231 19.93 3.11 -2.75
CA SER A 231 20.00 1.66 -2.92
C SER A 231 21.18 1.27 -3.81
N GLY A 232 21.75 0.09 -3.59
CA GLY A 232 22.86 -0.47 -4.36
C GLY A 232 22.57 -1.90 -4.82
N GLY A 233 23.33 -2.40 -5.77
CA GLY A 233 23.26 -3.79 -6.23
C GLY A 233 21.86 -4.22 -6.67
N ILE A 234 21.42 -5.37 -6.15
CA ILE A 234 20.16 -6.02 -6.52
C ILE A 234 18.93 -5.17 -6.14
N GLU A 235 18.97 -4.46 -4.99
CA GLU A 235 17.86 -3.59 -4.56
C GLU A 235 17.61 -2.46 -5.56
N ARG A 236 18.67 -1.91 -6.15
CA ARG A 236 18.56 -0.83 -7.15
C ARG A 236 17.85 -1.33 -8.41
N GLU A 237 18.13 -2.54 -8.87
CA GLU A 237 17.47 -3.13 -10.05
C GLU A 237 15.98 -3.37 -9.79
N GLN A 238 15.61 -3.76 -8.59
CA GLN A 238 14.20 -3.94 -8.19
C GLN A 238 13.46 -2.61 -8.10
N MET A 239 14.14 -1.58 -7.56
CA MET A 239 13.55 -0.26 -7.43
C MET A 239 13.35 0.48 -8.77
N LYS A 240 14.06 0.10 -9.84
CA LYS A 240 13.88 0.73 -11.17
C LYS A 240 12.44 0.66 -11.65
N TRP A 241 11.82 -0.52 -11.60
CA TRP A 241 10.44 -0.72 -12.03
C TRP A 241 9.47 0.12 -11.22
N PHE A 242 9.74 0.23 -9.92
CA PHE A 242 8.93 1.04 -9.03
C PHE A 242 9.10 2.55 -9.27
N VAL A 243 10.32 3.02 -9.59
CA VAL A 243 10.57 4.41 -9.99
C VAL A 243 9.81 4.76 -11.26
N TYR A 244 9.77 3.88 -12.25
CA TYR A 244 9.00 4.10 -13.48
C TYR A 244 7.50 4.18 -13.20
N ALA A 245 6.97 3.25 -12.41
CA ALA A 245 5.57 3.29 -12.01
C ALA A 245 5.22 4.54 -11.21
N ALA A 246 6.09 4.97 -10.28
CA ALA A 246 5.90 6.19 -9.53
C ALA A 246 6.02 7.46 -10.39
N ALA A 247 6.88 7.46 -11.41
CA ALA A 247 6.97 8.58 -12.36
C ALA A 247 5.69 8.71 -13.22
N LEU A 248 5.06 7.58 -13.57
CA LEU A 248 3.77 7.58 -14.29
C LEU A 248 2.65 8.22 -13.46
N LEU A 249 2.69 8.13 -12.12
CA LEU A 249 1.72 8.85 -11.27
C LEU A 249 1.76 10.37 -11.47
N LEU A 250 2.93 10.94 -11.77
CA LEU A 250 3.06 12.37 -12.06
C LEU A 250 2.53 12.73 -13.45
N ALA A 251 2.39 11.77 -14.35
CA ALA A 251 1.80 11.97 -15.66
C ALA A 251 0.26 11.88 -15.64
N ALA A 252 -0.33 11.27 -14.63
CA ALA A 252 -1.78 11.10 -14.54
C ALA A 252 -2.59 12.41 -14.66
N PRO A 253 -2.21 13.53 -14.00
CA PRO A 253 -2.91 14.81 -14.17
C PRO A 253 -2.82 15.40 -15.57
N LEU A 254 -1.86 14.97 -16.39
CA LEU A 254 -1.78 15.40 -17.79
C LEU A 254 -2.87 14.75 -18.66
N GLY A 255 -3.49 13.69 -18.15
CA GLY A 255 -4.60 13.01 -18.81
C GLY A 255 -5.74 13.96 -19.16
N ASP A 256 -6.11 14.87 -18.26
CA ASP A 256 -7.19 15.82 -18.46
C ASP A 256 -6.99 16.74 -19.66
N SER A 257 -5.74 16.89 -20.13
CA SER A 257 -5.37 17.66 -21.32
C SER A 257 -5.38 16.83 -22.62
N LEU A 258 -5.60 15.52 -22.52
CA LEU A 258 -5.59 14.59 -23.65
C LEU A 258 -7.01 14.26 -24.10
N PRO A 259 -7.20 13.81 -25.36
CA PRO A 259 -8.46 13.19 -25.75
C PRO A 259 -8.80 12.00 -24.83
N GLU A 260 -10.07 11.84 -24.52
CA GLU A 260 -10.61 10.89 -23.52
C GLU A 260 -10.01 9.48 -23.61
N ILE A 261 -9.89 8.91 -24.81
CA ILE A 261 -9.32 7.58 -25.01
C ILE A 261 -7.86 7.47 -24.53
N PHE A 262 -7.06 8.54 -24.74
CA PHE A 262 -5.67 8.56 -24.29
C PHE A 262 -5.56 8.77 -22.78
N SER A 263 -6.45 9.59 -22.21
CA SER A 263 -6.57 9.77 -20.76
C SER A 263 -6.86 8.44 -20.07
N ASN A 264 -7.85 7.71 -20.56
CA ASN A 264 -8.28 6.43 -19.99
C ASN A 264 -7.20 5.34 -20.11
N VAL A 265 -6.51 5.28 -21.25
CA VAL A 265 -5.36 4.38 -21.43
C VAL A 265 -4.22 4.75 -20.47
N LEU A 266 -3.88 6.03 -20.35
CA LEU A 266 -2.84 6.51 -19.45
C LEU A 266 -3.18 6.15 -18.00
N PHE A 267 -4.40 6.41 -17.56
CA PHE A 267 -4.88 6.08 -16.23
C PHE A 267 -4.79 4.58 -15.97
N GLY A 268 -5.23 3.74 -16.91
CA GLY A 268 -5.13 2.29 -16.82
C GLY A 268 -3.69 1.78 -16.70
N VAL A 269 -2.78 2.35 -17.49
CA VAL A 269 -1.36 2.03 -17.43
C VAL A 269 -0.77 2.39 -16.06
N VAL A 270 -1.09 3.57 -15.54
CA VAL A 270 -0.67 4.01 -14.19
C VAL A 270 -1.18 3.06 -13.13
N LEU A 271 -2.47 2.72 -13.21
CA LEU A 271 -3.15 1.87 -12.23
C LEU A 271 -2.57 0.45 -12.18
N ILE A 272 -2.19 -0.13 -13.32
CA ILE A 272 -1.61 -1.49 -13.41
C ILE A 272 -0.10 -1.48 -13.08
N ALA A 273 0.61 -0.41 -13.47
CA ALA A 273 2.06 -0.33 -13.31
C ALA A 273 2.50 -0.41 -11.85
N LEU A 274 1.79 0.28 -10.95
CA LEU A 274 2.16 0.36 -9.54
C LEU A 274 2.09 -1.00 -8.82
N PRO A 275 0.98 -1.75 -8.83
CA PRO A 275 0.91 -3.06 -8.19
C PRO A 275 1.84 -4.08 -8.87
N THR A 276 2.00 -4.00 -10.19
CA THR A 276 2.91 -4.89 -10.93
C THR A 276 4.35 -4.67 -10.51
N ALA A 277 4.79 -3.42 -10.41
CA ALA A 277 6.13 -3.08 -9.95
C ALA A 277 6.39 -3.55 -8.51
N ILE A 278 5.41 -3.41 -7.62
CA ILE A 278 5.48 -3.92 -6.25
C ILE A 278 5.57 -5.44 -6.24
N GLY A 279 4.73 -6.11 -7.02
CA GLY A 279 4.72 -7.56 -7.16
C GLY A 279 6.08 -8.09 -7.62
N ILE A 280 6.66 -7.51 -8.68
CA ILE A 280 7.99 -7.88 -9.20
C ILE A 280 9.06 -7.66 -8.13
N ALA A 281 9.08 -6.51 -7.47
CA ALA A 281 10.08 -6.18 -6.47
C ALA A 281 10.06 -7.16 -5.29
N VAL A 282 8.87 -7.57 -4.84
CA VAL A 282 8.73 -8.47 -3.68
C VAL A 282 8.95 -9.94 -4.04
N LEU A 283 8.42 -10.40 -5.18
CA LEU A 283 8.52 -11.80 -5.58
C LEU A 283 9.94 -12.20 -6.00
N ARG A 284 10.67 -11.30 -6.65
CA ARG A 284 12.04 -11.56 -7.09
C ARG A 284 13.03 -11.77 -5.94
N HIS A 285 12.75 -11.21 -4.77
CA HIS A 285 13.60 -11.37 -3.59
C HIS A 285 13.62 -12.81 -3.05
N HIS A 286 12.54 -13.57 -3.21
CA HIS A 286 12.45 -14.94 -2.69
C HIS A 286 13.15 -15.98 -3.55
N LEU A 287 13.41 -15.72 -4.83
CA LEU A 287 14.11 -16.66 -5.69
C LEU A 287 15.62 -16.71 -5.41
N HIS A 288 16.19 -15.71 -4.75
CA HIS A 288 17.61 -15.67 -4.39
C HIS A 288 17.89 -16.28 -3.03
N ASP A 289 16.97 -16.17 -2.05
CA ASP A 289 17.14 -16.76 -0.73
C ASP A 289 17.08 -18.30 -0.74
N ILE A 290 16.41 -18.90 -1.74
CA ILE A 290 16.31 -20.36 -1.89
C ILE A 290 17.60 -20.95 -2.49
N ARG A 291 18.47 -20.15 -3.14
CA ARG A 291 19.68 -20.62 -3.82
C ARG A 291 20.96 -20.60 -2.98
N CYS A 292 20.91 -20.09 -1.76
CA CYS A 292 22.01 -20.21 -0.81
C CYS A 292 21.55 -21.02 0.40
N PRO A 293 21.55 -22.37 0.35
CA PRO A 293 21.56 -23.13 1.57
C PRO A 293 22.83 -22.73 2.33
N HIS A 294 22.66 -22.25 3.55
CA HIS A 294 23.76 -22.01 4.48
C HIS A 294 24.66 -23.26 4.46
N GLN A 295 25.78 -23.20 3.76
CA GLN A 295 26.88 -24.09 4.03
C GLN A 295 27.40 -23.72 5.40
N PRO A 296 27.26 -24.57 6.41
CA PRO A 296 27.93 -24.36 7.67
C PRO A 296 29.44 -24.42 7.34
N HIS A 297 30.13 -23.30 7.50
CA HIS A 297 31.58 -23.30 7.45
C HIS A 297 32.06 -24.36 8.44
N PRO A 298 32.81 -25.41 8.00
CA PRO A 298 33.42 -26.31 8.93
C PRO A 298 34.42 -25.48 9.74
N ARG A 299 34.10 -25.27 11.00
CA ARG A 299 35.07 -24.75 11.97
C ARG A 299 36.20 -25.79 12.02
N LEU A 300 37.31 -25.50 11.35
CA LEU A 300 38.56 -26.22 11.56
C LEU A 300 38.91 -26.09 13.03
N ARG A 301 38.56 -27.12 13.82
CA ARG A 301 39.15 -27.34 15.14
C ARG A 301 40.57 -27.74 14.90
N LEU A 302 41.52 -26.83 15.06
CA LEU A 302 42.92 -27.18 15.26
C LEU A 302 43.01 -28.02 16.53
N PRO A 303 43.59 -29.22 16.49
CA PRO A 303 43.80 -30.00 17.69
C PRO A 303 44.85 -29.30 18.57
N HIS A 304 44.45 -28.92 19.77
CA HIS A 304 45.40 -28.56 20.83
C HIS A 304 46.24 -29.80 21.20
N GLY A 305 47.43 -29.88 20.61
CA GLY A 305 48.44 -30.81 21.07
C GLY A 305 49.01 -30.31 22.40
N HIS A 306 48.66 -31.06 23.47
CA HIS A 306 49.41 -31.01 24.73
C HIS A 306 50.81 -31.60 24.51
N THR A 307 51.84 -30.80 24.67
CA THR A 307 53.17 -31.32 25.09
C THR A 307 53.70 -30.42 26.18
N SER A 308 53.79 -30.99 27.31
CA SER A 308 54.43 -30.52 28.53
C SER A 308 55.96 -30.59 28.45
N SER A 309 56.65 -29.50 28.90
CA SER A 309 57.87 -29.47 29.73
C SER A 309 59.23 -29.69 29.11
N PRO A 310 60.33 -29.40 29.87
CA PRO A 310 60.72 -28.17 30.53
C PRO A 310 62.22 -27.79 30.29
N LEU A 311 62.62 -26.59 30.81
CA LEU A 311 63.95 -26.19 31.23
C LEU A 311 65.13 -26.07 30.24
N ARG A 312 65.66 -24.87 30.05
CA ARG A 312 66.97 -24.42 30.54
C ARG A 312 67.33 -22.97 30.18
N ARG A 313 67.63 -22.26 31.21
CA ARG A 313 68.62 -21.20 31.39
C ARG A 313 69.49 -20.80 30.20
N GLY A 314 69.62 -19.47 30.03
CA GLY A 314 70.97 -18.96 29.88
C GLY A 314 71.14 -17.82 28.84
N HIS A 315 71.48 -16.67 29.36
CA HIS A 315 72.34 -15.64 28.79
C HIS A 315 71.74 -14.57 27.84
N ARG A 316 71.64 -13.39 28.43
CA ARG A 316 71.95 -12.08 27.78
C ARG A 316 73.44 -12.03 27.38
N PRO A 317 73.97 -11.04 26.68
CA PRO A 317 73.44 -9.73 26.23
C PRO A 317 74.01 -9.21 24.85
N VAL A 318 73.76 -7.93 24.66
CA VAL A 318 74.62 -6.90 23.91
C VAL A 318 74.08 -6.62 22.45
N ALA A 319 73.43 -5.51 22.29
CA ALA A 319 73.79 -4.25 21.72
C ALA A 319 74.40 -4.32 20.32
N GLU A 320 73.73 -3.70 19.33
CA GLU A 320 74.39 -2.53 18.71
C GLU A 320 73.43 -1.85 17.71
N ALA A 321 73.39 -0.57 17.84
CA ALA A 321 72.86 0.39 16.91
C ALA A 321 73.67 0.48 15.63
N VAL A 322 73.02 0.71 14.48
CA VAL A 322 73.58 1.60 13.47
C VAL A 322 72.46 2.19 12.62
N ARG A 323 72.48 3.48 12.55
CA ARG A 323 71.87 4.46 11.65
C ARG A 323 72.15 4.19 10.17
N LEU A 324 71.37 4.77 9.36
CA LEU A 324 71.60 5.68 8.21
C LEU A 324 70.55 5.37 7.13
N THR A 325 69.58 6.28 6.85
CA THR A 325 69.58 7.41 5.91
C THR A 325 69.61 7.08 4.42
N HIS A 326 68.78 7.79 3.76
CA HIS A 326 68.68 8.15 2.34
C HIS A 326 67.71 7.34 1.47
N GLY A 327 66.82 8.19 0.87
CA GLY A 327 66.12 8.02 -0.36
C GLY A 327 64.71 8.54 -0.29
#